data_9f34ca9bc6524667e7dc7a4841e51b3f
#
_entry.id   9f34ca9bc6524667e7dc7a4841e51b3f
#
_cell.length_a   1.000
_cell.length_b   1.000
_cell.length_c   1.000
_cell.angle_alpha   90.00
_cell.angle_beta   90.00
_cell.angle_gamma   90.00
#
_symmetry.space_group_name_H-M   'P 1'
#
loop_
_entity.id
_entity.type
_entity.pdbx_description
1 polymer ?
#
loop_
_entity_poly.entity_id
_entity_poly.type
_entity_poly.pdbx_seq_one_letter_code
_entity_poly.pdbx_strand_id
1 'polypeptide(L)'
;MLSMVVTPTTSATAAPGTQVRLAAAPGTQVRLAAASGTQVRLAADWHEFRHMEAVRLTGSVRSDGRTVGAGTTVGIYRHDLKTGNSGRVTTVKTSARGKFALWMRPSNDTVYTARVGAARSDKVRVNRSVGERTLADRERTLGSRIGAARSSAKSLTNSARKGLGIASIDTVRYRSHAKGLLVEVTSGPKVRTWLVTGKIRKAYDAAKGPRGKYGVPLGDARCGLMEGGCIQRFSNGALYQNDSKSKAYGQTGRTRATEVVAAARSQVGYAEPSFRKSKYNAWTKSTGSPWCSAFQSWVVAASGRPGLLPKRARLWQLVRDIKKDKDVVIFKPGANRKPKLGTLAFYDYRYGGSGKDPSHVGLILRVKKNSLVTLEGNTSRSGSFGNKRGVYIRERPKARVVFYANPDY
;
A
#
# COMPACT_ATOMS: atom_id res chain seq x y z
N MET A 1 -18.30 59.30 -34.69
CA MET A 1 -17.70 58.64 -33.49
C MET A 1 -17.64 57.17 -33.79
N LEU A 2 -16.48 56.70 -34.23
CA LEU A 2 -16.22 55.29 -34.56
C LEU A 2 -15.75 54.56 -33.32
N SER A 3 -16.43 53.49 -32.94
CA SER A 3 -16.00 52.60 -31.91
C SER A 3 -15.30 51.41 -32.56
N MET A 4 -13.98 51.28 -32.35
CA MET A 4 -13.20 50.12 -32.77
C MET A 4 -13.38 49.02 -31.76
N VAL A 5 -13.84 47.86 -32.22
CA VAL A 5 -13.80 46.60 -31.50
C VAL A 5 -12.47 45.93 -31.85
N VAL A 6 -11.60 45.76 -30.88
CA VAL A 6 -10.37 44.97 -31.00
C VAL A 6 -10.62 43.61 -30.37
N THR A 7 -10.63 42.60 -31.19
CA THR A 7 -10.57 41.19 -30.76
C THR A 7 -9.11 40.73 -30.67
N PRO A 8 -8.63 40.26 -29.54
CA PRO A 8 -7.36 39.54 -29.51
C PRO A 8 -7.62 38.03 -29.58
N THR A 9 -7.31 37.45 -30.73
CA THR A 9 -7.03 36.03 -30.86
C THR A 9 -5.58 35.77 -30.48
N THR A 10 -5.35 35.16 -29.36
CA THR A 10 -4.07 34.48 -29.09
C THR A 10 -4.35 33.15 -28.37
N SER A 11 -4.27 32.08 -29.13
CA SER A 11 -4.17 30.73 -28.60
C SER A 11 -2.76 30.52 -28.06
N ALA A 12 -2.61 30.53 -26.74
CA ALA A 12 -1.38 30.11 -26.10
C ALA A 12 -1.57 28.67 -25.59
N THR A 13 -0.91 27.72 -26.24
CA THR A 13 -0.71 26.37 -25.76
C THR A 13 0.33 26.42 -24.64
N ALA A 14 -0.09 26.28 -23.39
CA ALA A 14 0.81 26.18 -22.25
C ALA A 14 1.38 24.76 -22.15
N ALA A 15 2.70 24.67 -22.06
CA ALA A 15 3.42 23.45 -21.73
C ALA A 15 3.17 23.06 -20.27
N PRO A 16 3.16 21.76 -19.91
CA PRO A 16 2.93 21.33 -18.53
C PRO A 16 4.14 21.68 -17.67
N GLY A 17 3.93 22.49 -16.65
CA GLY A 17 4.94 22.80 -15.63
C GLY A 17 5.12 24.28 -15.26
N THR A 18 4.46 25.22 -15.92
CA THR A 18 4.65 26.65 -15.64
C THR A 18 3.57 27.14 -14.66
N GLN A 19 3.98 27.56 -13.47
CA GLN A 19 3.13 28.34 -12.57
C GLN A 19 3.07 29.77 -13.09
N VAL A 20 1.94 30.17 -13.64
CA VAL A 20 1.67 31.56 -13.99
C VAL A 20 1.08 32.26 -12.76
N ARG A 21 1.84 33.16 -12.12
CA ARG A 21 1.31 34.10 -11.13
C ARG A 21 0.64 35.23 -11.89
N LEU A 22 -0.68 35.23 -11.91
CA LEU A 22 -1.46 36.41 -12.33
C LEU A 22 -1.69 37.30 -11.11
N ALA A 23 -1.18 38.50 -11.13
CA ALA A 23 -1.57 39.55 -10.20
C ALA A 23 -2.97 40.04 -10.60
N ALA A 24 -3.97 39.71 -9.79
CA ALA A 24 -5.34 40.19 -10.00
C ALA A 24 -5.54 41.52 -9.26
N ALA A 25 -6.18 42.45 -9.89
CA ALA A 25 -6.66 43.71 -9.27
C ALA A 25 -7.74 43.37 -8.21
N PRO A 26 -7.87 44.18 -7.14
CA PRO A 26 -8.85 43.90 -6.07
C PRO A 26 -10.28 43.98 -6.62
N GLY A 27 -11.00 42.87 -6.48
CA GLY A 27 -12.42 42.77 -6.85
C GLY A 27 -12.78 41.79 -7.97
N THR A 28 -11.81 41.22 -8.68
CA THR A 28 -12.10 40.26 -9.75
C THR A 28 -12.03 38.81 -9.21
N GLN A 29 -13.18 38.16 -9.03
CA GLN A 29 -13.22 36.73 -8.82
C GLN A 29 -12.85 36.03 -10.12
N VAL A 30 -11.61 35.53 -10.22
CA VAL A 30 -11.23 34.61 -11.28
C VAL A 30 -11.81 33.22 -10.92
N ARG A 31 -12.95 32.87 -11.48
CA ARG A 31 -13.40 31.51 -11.53
C ARG A 31 -12.43 30.75 -12.43
N LEU A 32 -11.50 30.02 -11.84
CA LEU A 32 -10.77 28.99 -12.58
C LEU A 32 -11.80 28.01 -13.14
N ALA A 33 -12.03 28.07 -14.43
CA ALA A 33 -12.83 27.06 -15.12
C ALA A 33 -12.19 25.71 -14.83
N ALA A 34 -12.94 24.80 -14.23
CA ALA A 34 -12.51 23.43 -14.06
C ALA A 34 -12.11 22.91 -15.44
N ALA A 35 -10.91 22.33 -15.57
CA ALA A 35 -10.42 21.81 -16.85
C ALA A 35 -11.49 20.89 -17.44
N SER A 36 -12.17 21.37 -18.48
CA SER A 36 -13.14 20.59 -19.22
C SER A 36 -12.38 19.50 -19.97
N GLY A 37 -12.80 18.26 -19.83
CA GLY A 37 -12.21 17.16 -20.55
C GLY A 37 -11.91 15.92 -19.70
N THR A 38 -11.53 14.86 -20.41
CA THR A 38 -11.19 13.60 -19.78
C THR A 38 -9.80 13.64 -19.15
N GLN A 39 -9.72 13.37 -17.86
CA GLN A 39 -8.50 13.23 -17.09
C GLN A 39 -8.22 11.77 -16.79
N VAL A 40 -7.01 11.31 -17.07
CA VAL A 40 -6.53 9.96 -16.78
C VAL A 40 -5.37 10.05 -15.81
N ARG A 41 -5.45 9.32 -14.70
CA ARG A 41 -4.33 9.18 -13.74
C ARG A 41 -3.83 7.75 -13.77
N LEU A 42 -2.53 7.58 -13.63
CA LEU A 42 -1.85 6.30 -13.53
C LEU A 42 -0.84 6.36 -12.39
N ALA A 43 -0.72 5.29 -11.65
CA ALA A 43 0.31 5.10 -10.63
C ALA A 43 0.78 3.64 -10.66
N ALA A 44 1.98 3.40 -10.15
CA ALA A 44 2.48 2.06 -9.87
C ALA A 44 2.56 1.85 -8.36
N ASP A 45 2.18 0.68 -7.89
CA ASP A 45 2.34 0.30 -6.47
C ASP A 45 3.83 0.25 -6.08
N TRP A 46 4.70 0.02 -7.10
CA TRP A 46 6.14 -0.09 -6.98
C TRP A 46 6.81 0.60 -8.16
N HIS A 47 7.79 1.45 -7.88
CA HIS A 47 8.64 2.04 -8.91
C HIS A 47 9.86 1.18 -9.25
N GLU A 48 10.09 0.10 -8.49
CA GLU A 48 11.11 -0.90 -8.75
C GLU A 48 10.48 -2.28 -8.83
N PHE A 49 10.88 -3.07 -9.80
CA PHE A 49 10.46 -4.45 -9.97
C PHE A 49 11.66 -5.34 -10.24
N ARG A 50 11.48 -6.61 -9.99
CA ARG A 50 12.48 -7.64 -10.29
C ARG A 50 12.08 -8.39 -11.55
N HIS A 51 13.06 -9.02 -12.15
CA HIS A 51 12.79 -9.92 -13.27
C HIS A 51 11.72 -10.94 -12.89
N MET A 52 10.66 -11.02 -13.70
CA MET A 52 9.45 -11.84 -13.48
C MET A 52 8.50 -11.37 -12.37
N GLU A 53 8.80 -10.32 -11.63
CA GLU A 53 7.81 -9.71 -10.73
C GLU A 53 6.77 -8.92 -11.52
N ALA A 54 5.53 -9.01 -11.02
CA ALA A 54 4.47 -8.17 -11.53
C ALA A 54 4.42 -6.85 -10.75
N VAL A 55 4.36 -5.74 -11.47
CA VAL A 55 4.06 -4.41 -10.94
C VAL A 55 2.56 -4.19 -11.09
N ARG A 56 1.88 -3.80 -10.03
CA ARG A 56 0.48 -3.39 -10.12
C ARG A 56 0.41 -1.93 -10.55
N LEU A 57 -0.20 -1.70 -11.69
CA LEU A 57 -0.60 -0.36 -12.12
C LEU A 57 -2.03 -0.11 -11.65
N THR A 58 -2.26 1.05 -11.08
CA THR A 58 -3.56 1.52 -10.63
C THR A 58 -3.85 2.89 -11.24
N GLY A 59 -5.11 3.19 -11.47
CA GLY A 59 -5.43 4.50 -12.03
C GLY A 59 -6.90 4.85 -11.91
N SER A 60 -7.22 6.06 -12.37
CA SER A 60 -8.59 6.55 -12.41
C SER A 60 -8.83 7.41 -13.63
N VAL A 61 -10.08 7.41 -14.08
CA VAL A 61 -10.55 8.25 -15.18
C VAL A 61 -11.67 9.16 -14.66
N ARG A 62 -11.60 10.44 -15.02
CA ARG A 62 -12.65 11.43 -14.79
C ARG A 62 -12.97 12.12 -16.09
N SER A 63 -14.22 12.47 -16.31
CA SER A 63 -14.66 13.36 -17.38
C SER A 63 -15.38 14.55 -16.75
N ASP A 64 -14.97 15.75 -17.12
CA ASP A 64 -15.53 17.01 -16.61
C ASP A 64 -15.61 17.05 -15.08
N GLY A 65 -14.53 16.62 -14.43
CA GLY A 65 -14.43 16.57 -12.96
C GLY A 65 -15.25 15.45 -12.31
N ARG A 66 -16.09 14.72 -13.05
CA ARG A 66 -16.91 13.61 -12.55
C ARG A 66 -16.23 12.27 -12.80
N THR A 67 -16.49 11.32 -11.93
CA THR A 67 -16.01 9.95 -12.10
C THR A 67 -16.72 9.28 -13.27
N VAL A 68 -15.99 8.72 -14.23
CA VAL A 68 -16.61 7.91 -15.29
C VAL A 68 -17.21 6.63 -14.73
N GLY A 69 -18.25 6.12 -15.42
CA GLY A 69 -18.92 4.87 -15.06
C GLY A 69 -18.04 3.62 -15.26
N ALA A 70 -18.60 2.48 -14.89
CA ALA A 70 -18.00 1.18 -15.19
C ALA A 70 -17.91 0.92 -16.68
N GLY A 71 -16.87 0.18 -17.10
CA GLY A 71 -16.76 -0.29 -18.48
C GLY A 71 -16.01 0.64 -19.43
N THR A 72 -15.60 1.87 -19.01
CA THR A 72 -14.76 2.73 -19.83
C THR A 72 -13.43 2.04 -20.12
N THR A 73 -13.11 1.88 -21.40
CA THR A 73 -11.87 1.20 -21.84
C THR A 73 -10.68 2.13 -21.72
N VAL A 74 -9.67 1.69 -20.98
CA VAL A 74 -8.39 2.39 -20.79
C VAL A 74 -7.30 1.61 -21.50
N GLY A 75 -6.65 2.20 -22.49
CA GLY A 75 -5.48 1.63 -23.15
C GLY A 75 -4.23 1.82 -22.30
N ILE A 76 -3.48 0.76 -22.05
CA ILE A 76 -2.19 0.82 -21.36
C ILE A 76 -1.08 0.69 -22.38
N TYR A 77 -0.20 1.68 -22.39
CA TYR A 77 0.94 1.78 -23.30
C TYR A 77 2.23 1.65 -22.50
N ARG A 78 3.23 1.05 -23.12
CA ARG A 78 4.58 0.99 -22.57
C ARG A 78 5.61 1.58 -23.53
N HIS A 79 6.68 2.04 -22.96
CA HIS A 79 7.95 2.32 -23.63
C HIS A 79 9.05 1.59 -22.86
N ASP A 80 9.66 0.60 -23.49
CA ASP A 80 10.79 -0.17 -22.93
C ASP A 80 12.08 0.63 -23.15
N LEU A 81 12.71 1.07 -22.05
CA LEU A 81 13.85 1.97 -22.11
C LEU A 81 15.14 1.29 -22.62
N LYS A 82 15.19 -0.06 -22.59
CA LYS A 82 16.35 -0.81 -23.09
C LYS A 82 16.26 -1.07 -24.59
N THR A 83 15.07 -1.41 -25.07
CA THR A 83 14.88 -1.83 -26.48
C THR A 83 14.31 -0.72 -27.33
N GLY A 84 13.82 0.37 -26.73
CA GLY A 84 13.12 1.45 -27.43
C GLY A 84 11.70 1.10 -27.87
N ASN A 85 11.28 -0.15 -27.71
CA ASN A 85 9.97 -0.61 -28.16
C ASN A 85 8.84 0.09 -27.44
N SER A 86 7.91 0.66 -28.20
CA SER A 86 6.76 1.38 -27.71
C SER A 86 5.47 0.85 -28.31
N GLY A 87 4.39 0.83 -27.52
CA GLY A 87 3.10 0.43 -28.04
C GLY A 87 2.06 0.16 -26.96
N ARG A 88 0.82 -0.05 -27.41
CA ARG A 88 -0.25 -0.51 -26.52
C ARG A 88 -0.02 -1.97 -26.16
N VAL A 89 0.07 -2.25 -24.86
CA VAL A 89 0.30 -3.62 -24.37
C VAL A 89 -0.98 -4.34 -23.96
N THR A 90 -2.00 -3.58 -23.54
CA THR A 90 -3.30 -4.15 -23.15
C THR A 90 -4.34 -3.05 -22.98
N THR A 91 -5.56 -3.47 -22.70
CA THR A 91 -6.65 -2.60 -22.26
C THR A 91 -7.21 -3.11 -20.93
N VAL A 92 -7.76 -2.19 -20.13
CA VAL A 92 -8.47 -2.51 -18.90
C VAL A 92 -9.74 -1.67 -18.83
N LYS A 93 -10.80 -2.19 -18.22
CA LYS A 93 -12.04 -1.45 -18.02
C LYS A 93 -12.09 -0.82 -16.63
N THR A 94 -12.69 0.38 -16.54
CA THR A 94 -12.92 1.03 -15.27
C THR A 94 -14.00 0.31 -14.47
N SER A 95 -13.88 0.38 -13.13
CA SER A 95 -14.95 0.06 -12.19
C SER A 95 -16.03 1.15 -12.19
N ALA A 96 -17.13 0.94 -11.47
CA ALA A 96 -18.19 1.94 -11.30
C ALA A 96 -17.71 3.28 -10.70
N ARG A 97 -16.50 3.32 -10.13
CA ARG A 97 -15.85 4.52 -9.61
C ARG A 97 -14.79 5.10 -10.54
N GLY A 98 -14.80 4.72 -11.82
CA GLY A 98 -13.80 5.17 -12.78
C GLY A 98 -12.38 4.71 -12.47
N LYS A 99 -12.18 3.75 -11.56
CA LYS A 99 -10.87 3.20 -11.23
C LYS A 99 -10.54 1.98 -12.07
N PHE A 100 -9.26 1.76 -12.31
CA PHE A 100 -8.75 0.55 -12.93
C PHE A 100 -7.49 0.07 -12.23
N ALA A 101 -7.22 -1.24 -12.31
CA ALA A 101 -6.01 -1.85 -11.80
C ALA A 101 -5.66 -3.06 -12.66
N LEU A 102 -4.37 -3.27 -12.90
CA LEU A 102 -3.88 -4.42 -13.64
C LEU A 102 -2.45 -4.77 -13.20
N TRP A 103 -2.05 -6.00 -13.44
CA TRP A 103 -0.70 -6.47 -13.19
C TRP A 103 0.10 -6.48 -14.49
N MET A 104 1.29 -5.87 -14.46
CA MET A 104 2.23 -5.85 -15.57
C MET A 104 3.52 -6.56 -15.18
N ARG A 105 4.15 -7.26 -16.13
CA ARG A 105 5.45 -7.92 -15.94
C ARG A 105 6.47 -7.35 -16.92
N PRO A 106 7.03 -6.18 -16.64
CA PRO A 106 8.07 -5.62 -17.50
C PRO A 106 9.34 -6.47 -17.44
N SER A 107 10.05 -6.55 -18.55
CA SER A 107 11.35 -7.24 -18.63
C SER A 107 12.52 -6.30 -18.37
N ASN A 108 12.35 -5.01 -18.62
CA ASN A 108 13.34 -3.95 -18.51
C ASN A 108 12.76 -2.72 -17.84
N ASP A 109 13.58 -1.72 -17.59
CA ASP A 109 13.12 -0.39 -17.22
C ASP A 109 12.05 0.06 -18.22
N THR A 110 10.91 0.42 -17.73
CA THR A 110 9.73 0.65 -18.56
C THR A 110 8.97 1.90 -18.09
N VAL A 111 8.53 2.69 -19.05
CA VAL A 111 7.61 3.81 -18.80
C VAL A 111 6.21 3.39 -19.25
N TYR A 112 5.24 3.53 -18.37
CA TYR A 112 3.84 3.29 -18.66
C TYR A 112 3.05 4.59 -18.79
N THR A 113 2.07 4.60 -19.69
CA THR A 113 1.03 5.63 -19.79
C THR A 113 -0.33 4.98 -19.99
N ALA A 114 -1.37 5.59 -19.45
CA ALA A 114 -2.76 5.19 -19.69
C ALA A 114 -3.43 6.21 -20.61
N ARG A 115 -4.32 5.74 -21.50
CA ARG A 115 -5.05 6.59 -22.45
C ARG A 115 -6.52 6.23 -22.53
N VAL A 116 -7.35 7.26 -22.65
CA VAL A 116 -8.77 7.16 -22.98
C VAL A 116 -9.06 8.19 -24.06
N GLY A 117 -9.33 7.74 -25.29
CA GLY A 117 -9.37 8.63 -26.45
C GLY A 117 -8.04 9.39 -26.62
N ALA A 118 -8.10 10.72 -26.71
CA ALA A 118 -6.93 11.58 -26.79
C ALA A 118 -6.28 11.86 -25.42
N ALA A 119 -7.00 11.67 -24.32
CA ALA A 119 -6.51 11.96 -22.98
C ALA A 119 -5.43 10.95 -22.55
N ARG A 120 -4.36 11.47 -21.92
CA ARG A 120 -3.21 10.67 -21.47
C ARG A 120 -2.92 10.94 -20.00
N SER A 121 -2.46 9.91 -19.28
CA SER A 121 -1.90 10.07 -17.94
C SER A 121 -0.48 10.63 -17.99
N ASP A 122 0.01 11.07 -16.82
CA ASP A 122 1.44 11.23 -16.61
C ASP A 122 2.18 9.93 -16.87
N LYS A 123 3.48 10.05 -17.14
CA LYS A 123 4.38 8.92 -17.33
C LYS A 123 4.70 8.28 -15.99
N VAL A 124 4.50 6.97 -15.87
CA VAL A 124 4.88 6.20 -14.69
C VAL A 124 6.07 5.31 -15.05
N ARG A 125 7.23 5.67 -14.55
CA ARG A 125 8.45 4.89 -14.71
C ARG A 125 8.53 3.81 -13.65
N VAL A 126 8.79 2.58 -14.09
CA VAL A 126 9.14 1.44 -13.25
C VAL A 126 10.51 0.94 -13.68
N ASN A 127 11.44 0.92 -12.74
CA ASN A 127 12.81 0.53 -12.99
C ASN A 127 12.98 -0.95 -12.70
N ARG A 128 13.59 -1.67 -13.61
CA ARG A 128 14.11 -2.97 -13.28
C ARG A 128 15.22 -2.76 -12.26
N SER A 129 15.01 -3.23 -11.05
CA SER A 129 16.09 -3.42 -10.11
C SER A 129 17.06 -4.42 -10.77
N VAL A 130 18.07 -3.89 -11.43
CA VAL A 130 19.21 -4.66 -11.92
C VAL A 130 19.93 -5.03 -10.64
N GLY A 131 19.42 -6.07 -9.98
CA GLY A 131 19.94 -6.49 -8.70
C GLY A 131 21.42 -6.68 -8.86
N GLU A 132 22.16 -5.96 -8.08
CA GLU A 132 23.50 -6.34 -7.70
C GLU A 132 23.40 -7.80 -7.33
N ARG A 133 23.93 -8.61 -8.22
CA ARG A 133 23.58 -10.03 -8.24
C ARG A 133 24.16 -10.75 -7.04
N THR A 134 25.37 -10.38 -6.61
CA THR A 134 26.10 -11.05 -5.54
C THR A 134 26.33 -10.15 -4.32
N LEU A 135 26.74 -10.74 -3.20
CA LEU A 135 27.19 -9.98 -2.03
C LEU A 135 28.27 -8.96 -2.41
N ALA A 136 29.27 -9.38 -3.18
CA ALA A 136 30.38 -8.52 -3.60
C ALA A 136 29.92 -7.34 -4.46
N ASP A 137 29.01 -7.59 -5.41
CA ASP A 137 28.45 -6.52 -6.25
C ASP A 137 27.69 -5.50 -5.41
N ARG A 138 26.88 -5.99 -4.46
CA ARG A 138 26.09 -5.15 -3.59
C ARG A 138 26.95 -4.33 -2.62
N GLU A 139 28.00 -4.96 -2.09
CA GLU A 139 29.00 -4.29 -1.25
C GLU A 139 29.69 -3.15 -2.00
N ARG A 140 30.13 -3.41 -3.22
CA ARG A 140 30.79 -2.40 -4.08
C ARG A 140 29.88 -1.20 -4.34
N THR A 141 28.62 -1.43 -4.67
CA THR A 141 27.67 -0.35 -4.96
C THR A 141 27.27 0.43 -3.72
N LEU A 142 27.11 -0.23 -2.59
CA LEU A 142 26.76 0.47 -1.34
C LEU A 142 27.96 1.22 -0.75
N GLY A 143 29.18 0.71 -0.95
CA GLY A 143 30.41 1.34 -0.48
C GLY A 143 30.35 1.71 1.01
N SER A 144 30.73 2.93 1.34
CA SER A 144 30.76 3.45 2.72
C SER A 144 29.37 3.53 3.37
N ARG A 145 28.28 3.49 2.59
CA ARG A 145 26.91 3.56 3.13
C ARG A 145 26.55 2.36 4.00
N ILE A 146 27.08 1.17 3.71
CA ILE A 146 26.85 -0.04 4.50
C ILE A 146 27.88 -0.21 5.63
N GLY A 147 29.03 0.46 5.51
CA GLY A 147 30.17 0.37 6.44
C GLY A 147 30.94 -0.94 6.33
N ALA A 148 31.97 -1.08 7.14
CA ALA A 148 32.85 -2.25 7.12
C ALA A 148 32.10 -3.55 7.39
N ALA A 149 32.53 -4.63 6.75
CA ALA A 149 32.08 -5.99 7.03
C ALA A 149 32.49 -6.39 8.46
N ARG A 150 31.55 -6.95 9.21
CA ARG A 150 31.76 -7.43 10.59
C ARG A 150 31.99 -8.94 10.68
N SER A 151 31.81 -9.65 9.60
CA SER A 151 32.02 -11.10 9.52
C SER A 151 32.34 -11.55 8.10
N SER A 152 32.87 -12.74 7.95
CA SER A 152 32.86 -13.47 6.68
C SER A 152 31.41 -13.75 6.23
N ALA A 153 31.21 -14.05 4.95
CA ALA A 153 29.92 -14.49 4.44
C ALA A 153 29.56 -15.86 5.03
N LYS A 154 28.35 -15.99 5.53
CA LYS A 154 27.78 -17.23 6.07
C LYS A 154 26.74 -17.78 5.10
N SER A 155 26.60 -19.10 5.05
CA SER A 155 25.56 -19.78 4.24
C SER A 155 24.53 -20.46 5.15
N LEU A 156 23.30 -20.58 4.67
CA LEU A 156 22.29 -21.44 5.30
C LEU A 156 22.57 -22.91 4.93
N THR A 157 22.41 -23.79 5.89
CA THR A 157 22.40 -25.25 5.64
C THR A 157 21.17 -25.64 4.81
N ASN A 158 21.22 -26.81 4.19
CA ASN A 158 20.11 -27.32 3.39
C ASN A 158 18.83 -27.49 4.21
N SER A 159 18.92 -27.94 5.46
CA SER A 159 17.79 -28.07 6.36
C SER A 159 17.16 -26.71 6.71
N ALA A 160 17.97 -25.72 7.06
CA ALA A 160 17.48 -24.37 7.35
C ALA A 160 16.83 -23.74 6.12
N ARG A 161 17.35 -23.98 4.93
CA ARG A 161 16.78 -23.51 3.67
C ARG A 161 15.43 -24.13 3.35
N LYS A 162 15.29 -25.46 3.51
CA LYS A 162 14.01 -26.16 3.34
C LYS A 162 12.92 -25.58 4.27
N GLY A 163 13.29 -25.20 5.48
CA GLY A 163 12.38 -24.56 6.45
C GLY A 163 11.83 -23.19 6.01
N LEU A 164 12.45 -22.52 5.00
CA LEU A 164 11.92 -21.25 4.45
C LEU A 164 10.62 -21.44 3.67
N GLY A 165 10.29 -22.67 3.28
CA GLY A 165 9.06 -22.98 2.54
C GLY A 165 8.99 -22.38 1.15
N ILE A 166 10.14 -22.08 0.51
CA ILE A 166 10.25 -21.58 -0.85
C ILE A 166 11.01 -22.65 -1.64
N ALA A 167 10.28 -23.40 -2.44
CA ALA A 167 10.83 -24.52 -3.22
C ALA A 167 11.94 -24.12 -4.22
N SER A 168 11.97 -22.86 -4.63
CA SER A 168 12.87 -22.37 -5.67
C SER A 168 14.17 -21.74 -5.14
N ILE A 169 14.45 -21.80 -3.84
CA ILE A 169 15.68 -21.23 -3.29
C ILE A 169 16.78 -22.30 -3.24
N ASP A 170 17.87 -22.09 -4.00
CA ASP A 170 18.99 -23.00 -4.05
C ASP A 170 20.02 -22.71 -2.96
N THR A 171 20.41 -21.46 -2.80
CA THR A 171 21.33 -21.04 -1.75
C THR A 171 20.90 -19.72 -1.11
N VAL A 172 21.30 -19.55 0.16
CA VAL A 172 21.18 -18.28 0.88
C VAL A 172 22.52 -18.02 1.55
N ARG A 173 23.16 -16.89 1.17
CA ARG A 173 24.37 -16.39 1.82
C ARG A 173 24.07 -15.05 2.47
N TYR A 174 24.74 -14.70 3.55
CA TYR A 174 24.54 -13.42 4.19
C TYR A 174 25.81 -12.93 4.88
N ARG A 175 25.99 -11.61 4.92
CA ARG A 175 27.11 -10.94 5.57
C ARG A 175 26.65 -9.76 6.40
N SER A 176 27.14 -9.69 7.63
CA SER A 176 26.88 -8.56 8.53
C SER A 176 27.86 -7.45 8.28
N HIS A 177 27.34 -6.22 8.21
CA HIS A 177 28.11 -4.98 8.11
C HIS A 177 27.79 -4.05 9.27
N ALA A 178 28.58 -2.99 9.44
CA ALA A 178 28.41 -2.02 10.52
C ALA A 178 27.00 -1.37 10.48
N LYS A 179 26.48 -1.09 9.30
CA LYS A 179 25.19 -0.39 9.11
C LYS A 179 24.08 -1.26 8.48
N GLY A 180 24.32 -2.56 8.25
CA GLY A 180 23.32 -3.41 7.61
C GLY A 180 23.67 -4.90 7.58
N LEU A 181 22.71 -5.69 7.09
CA LEU A 181 22.88 -7.09 6.73
C LEU A 181 22.58 -7.23 5.25
N LEU A 182 23.49 -7.80 4.51
CA LEU A 182 23.24 -8.25 3.15
C LEU A 182 22.81 -9.71 3.17
N VAL A 183 21.76 -10.02 2.42
CA VAL A 183 21.26 -11.39 2.25
C VAL A 183 21.15 -11.67 0.75
N GLU A 184 22.01 -12.56 0.28
CA GLU A 184 22.03 -13.07 -1.09
C GLU A 184 21.16 -14.33 -1.17
N VAL A 185 20.30 -14.36 -2.15
CA VAL A 185 19.40 -15.50 -2.43
C VAL A 185 19.62 -15.94 -3.87
N THR A 186 19.95 -17.20 -4.06
CA THR A 186 20.05 -17.83 -5.39
C THR A 186 18.83 -18.69 -5.64
N SER A 187 18.26 -18.59 -6.82
CA SER A 187 17.12 -19.36 -7.28
C SER A 187 17.27 -19.67 -8.78
N GLY A 188 17.68 -20.87 -9.13
CA GLY A 188 18.12 -21.22 -10.47
C GLY A 188 19.21 -20.27 -10.95
N PRO A 189 19.14 -19.74 -12.17
CA PRO A 189 20.15 -18.81 -12.69
C PRO A 189 20.11 -17.41 -12.06
N LYS A 190 19.25 -17.16 -11.07
CA LYS A 190 19.01 -15.83 -10.50
C LYS A 190 19.70 -15.71 -9.14
N VAL A 191 20.60 -14.74 -9.02
CA VAL A 191 21.23 -14.34 -7.77
C VAL A 191 20.78 -12.93 -7.43
N ARG A 192 20.41 -12.69 -6.16
CA ARG A 192 19.92 -11.39 -5.69
C ARG A 192 20.35 -11.13 -4.26
N THR A 193 20.79 -9.93 -4.00
CA THR A 193 21.24 -9.49 -2.68
C THR A 193 20.42 -8.33 -2.19
N TRP A 194 19.88 -8.46 -0.98
CA TRP A 194 19.01 -7.49 -0.34
C TRP A 194 19.63 -6.92 0.91
N LEU A 195 19.38 -5.64 1.14
CA LEU A 195 19.86 -4.93 2.30
C LEU A 195 18.77 -4.86 3.39
N VAL A 196 19.14 -5.22 4.61
CA VAL A 196 18.29 -5.07 5.80
C VAL A 196 18.98 -4.10 6.77
N THR A 197 18.33 -3.00 7.14
CA THR A 197 18.90 -1.93 7.97
C THR A 197 17.97 -1.44 9.08
N GLY A 198 18.46 -0.55 9.94
CA GLY A 198 17.69 0.19 10.91
C GLY A 198 16.96 -0.65 11.94
N LYS A 199 15.79 -0.21 12.35
CA LYS A 199 14.96 -0.91 13.34
C LYS A 199 14.44 -2.25 12.78
N ILE A 200 14.24 -2.34 11.43
CA ILE A 200 13.90 -3.59 10.74
C ILE A 200 15.03 -4.61 10.94
N ARG A 201 16.29 -4.21 10.76
CA ARG A 201 17.44 -5.08 10.99
C ARG A 201 17.47 -5.61 12.43
N LYS A 202 17.31 -4.74 13.42
CA LYS A 202 17.29 -5.14 14.83
C LYS A 202 16.20 -6.18 15.12
N ALA A 203 14.98 -5.98 14.60
CA ALA A 203 13.87 -6.92 14.76
C ALA A 203 14.09 -8.23 14.01
N TYR A 204 14.72 -8.16 12.84
CA TYR A 204 15.07 -9.32 12.03
C TYR A 204 16.12 -10.18 12.71
N ASP A 205 17.17 -9.57 13.25
CA ASP A 205 18.23 -10.28 13.99
C ASP A 205 17.70 -10.93 15.27
N ALA A 206 16.86 -10.20 16.04
CA ALA A 206 16.19 -10.75 17.23
C ALA A 206 15.31 -11.95 16.90
N ALA A 207 14.83 -12.02 15.66
CA ALA A 207 14.09 -13.16 15.12
C ALA A 207 14.97 -14.22 14.45
N LYS A 208 16.28 -14.26 14.70
CA LYS A 208 17.30 -15.18 14.16
C LYS A 208 17.64 -14.93 12.66
N GLY A 209 17.36 -13.73 12.13
CA GLY A 209 17.71 -13.32 10.78
C GLY A 209 17.20 -14.25 9.69
N PRO A 210 18.04 -14.62 8.68
CA PRO A 210 17.64 -15.52 7.60
C PRO A 210 17.22 -16.92 8.06
N ARG A 211 17.65 -17.35 9.26
CA ARG A 211 17.29 -18.64 9.86
C ARG A 211 15.97 -18.60 10.64
N GLY A 212 15.43 -17.39 10.83
CA GLY A 212 14.30 -17.19 11.72
C GLY A 212 12.95 -17.18 11.03
N LYS A 213 11.94 -16.83 11.82
CA LYS A 213 10.52 -16.92 11.42
C LYS A 213 10.10 -16.07 10.23
N TYR A 214 10.88 -15.03 9.87
CA TYR A 214 10.57 -14.21 8.71
C TYR A 214 11.16 -14.76 7.40
N GLY A 215 12.16 -15.63 7.49
CA GLY A 215 12.85 -16.15 6.32
C GLY A 215 13.77 -15.13 5.67
N VAL A 216 13.89 -15.14 4.35
CA VAL A 216 14.77 -14.25 3.60
C VAL A 216 14.06 -13.01 3.08
N PRO A 217 14.74 -11.85 2.95
CA PRO A 217 14.13 -10.67 2.36
C PRO A 217 13.76 -10.92 0.90
N LEU A 218 12.66 -10.36 0.49
CA LEU A 218 12.17 -10.37 -0.90
C LEU A 218 12.36 -9.02 -1.59
N GLY A 219 13.05 -8.07 -0.97
CA GLY A 219 13.36 -6.73 -1.41
C GLY A 219 14.07 -5.93 -0.37
N ASP A 220 14.62 -4.80 -0.77
CA ASP A 220 15.02 -3.76 0.14
C ASP A 220 13.80 -3.15 0.81
N ALA A 221 14.01 -2.47 1.93
CA ALA A 221 12.94 -1.76 2.60
C ALA A 221 12.41 -0.61 1.73
N ARG A 222 11.09 -0.49 1.63
CA ARG A 222 10.40 0.66 1.04
C ARG A 222 10.17 1.69 2.12
N CYS A 223 10.71 2.87 1.93
CA CYS A 223 10.59 3.99 2.86
C CYS A 223 9.77 5.15 2.25
N GLY A 224 9.64 6.25 3.00
CA GLY A 224 8.80 7.37 2.61
C GLY A 224 7.31 7.14 2.85
N LEU A 225 6.97 6.13 3.69
CA LEU A 225 5.60 5.84 4.09
C LEU A 225 5.14 6.79 5.21
N MET A 226 3.87 6.68 5.59
CA MET A 226 3.31 7.52 6.65
C MET A 226 4.13 7.42 7.95
N GLU A 227 4.27 8.54 8.67
CA GLU A 227 5.09 8.67 9.88
C GLU A 227 6.58 8.33 9.66
N GLY A 228 7.16 8.68 8.51
CA GLY A 228 8.52 8.30 8.16
C GLY A 228 8.72 6.79 8.03
N GLY A 229 7.63 6.07 7.74
CA GLY A 229 7.60 4.61 7.75
C GLY A 229 8.45 3.97 6.69
N CYS A 230 9.01 2.80 7.03
CA CYS A 230 9.62 1.85 6.10
C CYS A 230 9.03 0.46 6.32
N ILE A 231 8.83 -0.27 5.23
CA ILE A 231 8.37 -1.65 5.27
C ILE A 231 9.27 -2.54 4.43
N GLN A 232 9.61 -3.72 4.97
CA GLN A 232 10.35 -4.73 4.23
C GLN A 232 9.62 -6.06 4.28
N ARG A 233 9.45 -6.66 3.10
CA ARG A 233 8.83 -7.96 2.95
C ARG A 233 9.87 -9.06 2.94
N PHE A 234 9.52 -10.16 3.59
CA PHE A 234 10.32 -11.37 3.67
C PHE A 234 9.51 -12.55 3.13
N SER A 235 10.17 -13.67 2.92
CA SER A 235 9.55 -14.88 2.38
C SER A 235 8.41 -15.41 3.26
N ASN A 236 8.48 -15.17 4.56
CA ASN A 236 7.45 -15.59 5.53
C ASN A 236 7.03 -14.44 6.45
N GLY A 237 6.87 -13.25 5.92
CA GLY A 237 6.34 -12.13 6.69
C GLY A 237 6.74 -10.76 6.19
N ALA A 238 6.44 -9.76 7.01
CA ALA A 238 6.86 -8.39 6.80
C ALA A 238 7.25 -7.74 8.13
N LEU A 239 8.17 -6.78 8.07
CA LEU A 239 8.56 -5.90 9.16
C LEU A 239 8.29 -4.45 8.75
N TYR A 240 7.67 -3.69 9.64
CA TYR A 240 7.37 -2.27 9.49
C TYR A 240 8.03 -1.49 10.62
N GLN A 241 8.67 -0.38 10.29
CA GLN A 241 9.16 0.62 11.25
C GLN A 241 8.60 2.00 10.91
N ASN A 242 8.53 2.88 11.90
CA ASN A 242 8.28 4.31 11.70
C ASN A 242 9.06 5.13 12.72
N ASP A 243 9.03 6.46 12.56
CA ASP A 243 9.82 7.36 13.41
C ASP A 243 9.23 7.50 14.82
N SER A 244 7.92 7.34 14.97
CA SER A 244 7.22 7.46 16.26
C SER A 244 7.46 6.30 17.23
N LYS A 245 8.13 5.22 16.78
CA LYS A 245 8.36 4.01 17.59
C LYS A 245 9.85 3.63 17.63
N SER A 246 10.31 3.15 18.79
CA SER A 246 11.70 2.74 19.00
C SER A 246 12.08 1.43 18.29
N LYS A 247 11.10 0.59 17.93
CA LYS A 247 11.30 -0.73 17.32
C LYS A 247 10.48 -0.92 16.04
N ALA A 248 10.85 -1.93 15.27
CA ALA A 248 10.00 -2.42 14.17
C ALA A 248 8.98 -3.43 14.67
N TYR A 249 7.87 -3.52 13.96
CA TYR A 249 6.75 -4.42 14.21
C TYR A 249 6.59 -5.39 13.05
N GLY A 250 6.25 -6.63 13.35
CA GLY A 250 6.20 -7.64 12.32
C GLY A 250 4.96 -8.52 12.37
N GLN A 251 4.69 -9.12 11.22
CA GLN A 251 3.70 -10.17 11.05
C GLN A 251 4.28 -11.28 10.19
N THR A 252 4.16 -12.51 10.64
CA THR A 252 4.50 -13.73 9.87
C THR A 252 3.35 -14.13 8.95
N GLY A 253 3.69 -14.78 7.84
CA GLY A 253 2.77 -15.25 6.82
C GLY A 253 3.30 -14.98 5.42
N ARG A 254 2.77 -15.66 4.41
CA ARG A 254 3.28 -15.59 3.03
C ARG A 254 2.54 -14.58 2.14
N THR A 255 1.39 -14.08 2.60
CA THR A 255 0.58 -13.12 1.84
C THR A 255 1.01 -11.69 2.09
N ARG A 256 0.66 -10.80 1.21
CA ARG A 256 0.93 -9.35 1.35
C ARG A 256 0.11 -8.70 2.47
N ALA A 257 -0.93 -9.36 2.98
CA ALA A 257 -1.65 -8.93 4.18
C ALA A 257 -0.71 -8.73 5.38
N THR A 258 0.44 -9.44 5.40
CA THR A 258 1.45 -9.29 6.46
C THR A 258 2.02 -7.86 6.52
N GLU A 259 2.11 -7.16 5.40
CA GLU A 259 2.59 -5.78 5.34
C GLU A 259 1.59 -4.85 6.06
N VAL A 260 0.30 -5.01 5.76
CA VAL A 260 -0.78 -4.21 6.36
C VAL A 260 -0.86 -4.49 7.87
N VAL A 261 -0.80 -5.77 8.26
CA VAL A 261 -0.85 -6.15 9.67
C VAL A 261 0.39 -5.67 10.42
N ALA A 262 1.58 -5.70 9.82
CA ALA A 262 2.80 -5.17 10.44
C ALA A 262 2.68 -3.65 10.71
N ALA A 263 2.15 -2.88 9.75
CA ALA A 263 1.86 -1.46 9.92
C ALA A 263 0.81 -1.24 11.02
N ALA A 264 -0.27 -2.03 11.04
CA ALA A 264 -1.30 -1.96 12.08
C ALA A 264 -0.74 -2.22 13.48
N ARG A 265 0.12 -3.23 13.63
CA ARG A 265 0.77 -3.58 14.91
C ARG A 265 1.63 -2.46 15.48
N SER A 266 2.22 -1.62 14.63
CA SER A 266 2.98 -0.46 15.08
C SER A 266 2.13 0.57 15.82
N GLN A 267 0.83 0.53 15.64
CA GLN A 267 -0.13 1.47 16.21
C GLN A 267 -0.76 0.97 17.52
N VAL A 268 -0.54 -0.30 17.90
CA VAL A 268 -1.07 -0.86 19.15
C VAL A 268 -0.59 -0.05 20.35
N GLY A 269 -1.52 0.28 21.24
CA GLY A 269 -1.29 1.12 22.42
C GLY A 269 -1.43 2.62 22.14
N TYR A 270 -1.70 3.04 20.89
CA TYR A 270 -2.11 4.43 20.66
C TYR A 270 -3.42 4.73 21.39
N ALA A 271 -3.48 5.84 22.10
CA ALA A 271 -4.68 6.39 22.70
C ALA A 271 -4.96 7.76 22.10
N GLU A 272 -6.23 8.07 21.83
CA GLU A 272 -6.61 9.41 21.40
C GLU A 272 -6.33 10.44 22.52
N PRO A 273 -5.79 11.62 22.20
CA PRO A 273 -5.47 12.64 23.20
C PRO A 273 -6.73 13.19 23.89
N SER A 274 -7.83 13.30 23.15
CA SER A 274 -9.14 13.66 23.67
C SER A 274 -10.25 12.99 22.84
N PHE A 275 -11.46 12.95 23.35
CA PHE A 275 -12.59 12.26 22.74
C PHE A 275 -12.77 12.60 21.27
N ARG A 276 -12.67 11.58 20.41
CA ARG A 276 -12.79 11.68 18.94
C ARG A 276 -11.83 12.68 18.25
N LYS A 277 -10.67 12.92 18.87
CA LYS A 277 -9.59 13.75 18.31
C LYS A 277 -8.34 12.91 18.05
N SER A 278 -8.47 11.80 17.36
CA SER A 278 -7.34 10.94 17.00
C SER A 278 -6.55 11.51 15.81
N LYS A 279 -5.27 11.09 15.67
CA LYS A 279 -4.49 11.40 14.47
C LYS A 279 -5.13 10.83 13.17
N TYR A 280 -5.93 9.78 13.28
CA TYR A 280 -6.67 9.20 12.16
C TYR A 280 -7.83 10.08 11.73
N ASN A 281 -8.50 10.76 12.70
CA ASN A 281 -9.48 11.81 12.42
C ASN A 281 -8.81 12.99 11.71
N ALA A 282 -7.67 13.45 12.20
CA ALA A 282 -6.91 14.55 11.59
C ALA A 282 -6.52 14.19 10.15
N TRP A 283 -6.01 12.97 9.92
CA TRP A 283 -5.66 12.50 8.58
C TRP A 283 -6.85 12.44 7.62
N THR A 284 -8.04 12.04 8.10
CA THR A 284 -9.26 12.02 7.29
C THR A 284 -10.00 13.37 7.27
N LYS A 285 -9.52 14.40 7.97
CA LYS A 285 -10.18 15.71 8.14
C LYS A 285 -11.59 15.57 8.72
N SER A 286 -11.76 14.76 9.77
CA SER A 286 -13.08 14.43 10.34
C SER A 286 -13.07 14.43 11.85
N THR A 287 -12.83 15.59 12.46
CA THR A 287 -12.89 15.77 13.91
C THR A 287 -14.29 15.42 14.44
N GLY A 288 -14.37 14.81 15.62
CA GLY A 288 -15.63 14.48 16.29
C GLY A 288 -16.32 13.18 15.84
N SER A 289 -15.79 12.49 14.82
CA SER A 289 -16.37 11.22 14.33
C SER A 289 -15.72 9.99 14.96
N PRO A 290 -16.45 8.86 15.11
CA PRO A 290 -15.84 7.56 15.38
C PRO A 290 -14.81 7.24 14.29
N TRP A 291 -13.63 6.74 14.68
CA TRP A 291 -12.49 6.61 13.78
C TRP A 291 -12.02 5.18 13.49
N CYS A 292 -12.88 4.18 13.73
CA CYS A 292 -12.53 2.78 13.41
C CYS A 292 -12.23 2.59 11.90
N SER A 293 -13.05 3.17 11.01
CA SER A 293 -12.82 3.12 9.56
C SER A 293 -11.63 3.96 9.12
N ALA A 294 -11.44 5.16 9.70
CA ALA A 294 -10.29 6.01 9.44
C ALA A 294 -8.97 5.28 9.76
N PHE A 295 -8.95 4.54 10.86
CA PHE A 295 -7.81 3.70 11.25
C PHE A 295 -7.51 2.62 10.21
N GLN A 296 -8.51 1.85 9.75
CA GLN A 296 -8.28 0.80 8.76
C GLN A 296 -7.78 1.36 7.42
N SER A 297 -8.35 2.48 6.98
CA SER A 297 -7.87 3.18 5.78
C SER A 297 -6.43 3.69 5.95
N TRP A 298 -6.10 4.22 7.13
CA TRP A 298 -4.75 4.70 7.46
C TRP A 298 -3.73 3.58 7.44
N VAL A 299 -4.04 2.42 8.04
CA VAL A 299 -3.15 1.26 8.11
C VAL A 299 -2.78 0.76 6.72
N VAL A 300 -3.76 0.69 5.84
CA VAL A 300 -3.54 0.27 4.45
C VAL A 300 -2.67 1.29 3.71
N ALA A 301 -2.91 2.59 3.90
CA ALA A 301 -2.05 3.63 3.33
C ALA A 301 -0.62 3.58 3.91
N ALA A 302 -0.48 3.38 5.23
CA ALA A 302 0.82 3.26 5.91
C ALA A 302 1.63 2.04 5.46
N SER A 303 0.97 0.98 4.99
CA SER A 303 1.65 -0.17 4.38
C SER A 303 2.13 0.09 2.94
N GLY A 304 1.94 1.31 2.42
CA GLY A 304 2.28 1.68 1.05
C GLY A 304 1.25 1.22 0.01
N ARG A 305 -0.01 1.01 0.41
CA ARG A 305 -1.10 0.52 -0.44
C ARG A 305 -2.37 1.36 -0.35
N PRO A 306 -2.30 2.69 -0.56
CA PRO A 306 -3.42 3.60 -0.33
C PRO A 306 -4.65 3.31 -1.21
N GLY A 307 -4.47 2.57 -2.31
CA GLY A 307 -5.56 2.20 -3.23
C GLY A 307 -6.42 1.02 -2.79
N LEU A 308 -5.98 0.21 -1.80
CA LEU A 308 -6.72 -0.99 -1.38
C LEU A 308 -7.97 -0.69 -0.55
N LEU A 309 -7.99 0.41 0.17
CA LEU A 309 -9.19 0.89 0.88
C LEU A 309 -9.35 2.38 0.64
N PRO A 310 -10.58 2.85 0.42
CA PRO A 310 -10.84 4.28 0.30
C PRO A 310 -10.56 5.00 1.63
N LYS A 311 -9.99 6.19 1.56
CA LYS A 311 -9.80 7.06 2.72
C LYS A 311 -11.17 7.57 3.19
N ARG A 312 -11.73 6.97 4.25
CA ARG A 312 -13.04 7.30 4.80
C ARG A 312 -13.00 7.45 6.31
N ALA A 313 -13.60 8.52 6.78
CA ALA A 313 -13.77 8.79 8.20
C ALA A 313 -14.89 7.95 8.81
N ARG A 314 -16.05 7.96 8.18
CA ARG A 314 -17.26 7.33 8.69
C ARG A 314 -17.41 5.90 8.17
N LEU A 315 -17.80 5.00 9.06
CA LEU A 315 -17.92 3.57 8.74
C LEU A 315 -18.94 3.31 7.61
N TRP A 316 -20.10 3.96 7.62
CA TRP A 316 -21.09 3.80 6.57
C TRP A 316 -20.58 4.20 5.18
N GLN A 317 -19.70 5.24 5.12
CA GLN A 317 -19.06 5.63 3.87
C GLN A 317 -18.08 4.56 3.38
N LEU A 318 -17.27 4.00 4.30
CA LEU A 318 -16.39 2.90 3.98
C LEU A 318 -17.17 1.70 3.47
N VAL A 319 -18.25 1.29 4.19
CA VAL A 319 -19.11 0.17 3.79
C VAL A 319 -19.74 0.39 2.43
N ARG A 320 -20.34 1.57 2.20
CA ARG A 320 -20.92 1.92 0.90
C ARG A 320 -19.90 1.78 -0.21
N ASP A 321 -18.69 2.26 0.05
CA ASP A 321 -17.65 2.34 -0.96
C ASP A 321 -17.02 0.97 -1.27
N ILE A 322 -16.75 0.14 -0.28
CA ILE A 322 -16.24 -1.22 -0.51
C ILE A 322 -17.28 -2.13 -1.15
N LYS A 323 -18.60 -1.94 -0.85
CA LYS A 323 -19.68 -2.70 -1.52
C LYS A 323 -19.80 -2.40 -3.01
N LYS A 324 -19.39 -1.21 -3.43
CA LYS A 324 -19.36 -0.80 -4.85
C LYS A 324 -18.05 -1.16 -5.56
N ASP A 325 -17.03 -1.57 -4.79
CA ASP A 325 -15.69 -1.89 -5.31
C ASP A 325 -15.60 -3.37 -5.64
N LYS A 326 -15.51 -3.67 -6.93
CA LYS A 326 -15.40 -5.05 -7.41
C LYS A 326 -14.05 -5.70 -7.05
N ASP A 327 -13.05 -4.89 -6.69
CA ASP A 327 -11.73 -5.36 -6.26
C ASP A 327 -11.72 -5.76 -4.76
N VAL A 328 -12.81 -5.54 -4.04
CA VAL A 328 -12.99 -5.98 -2.65
C VAL A 328 -14.00 -7.12 -2.61
N VAL A 329 -13.53 -8.28 -2.22
CA VAL A 329 -14.42 -9.46 -2.10
C VAL A 329 -15.16 -9.40 -0.78
N ILE A 330 -16.49 -9.30 -0.83
CA ILE A 330 -17.38 -9.30 0.33
C ILE A 330 -18.08 -10.65 0.45
N PHE A 331 -18.16 -11.17 1.66
CA PHE A 331 -18.88 -12.42 1.95
C PHE A 331 -19.47 -12.42 3.36
N LYS A 332 -20.58 -13.15 3.55
CA LYS A 332 -21.27 -13.28 4.85
C LYS A 332 -20.66 -14.41 5.70
N PRO A 333 -20.87 -14.40 7.03
CA PRO A 333 -20.68 -15.58 7.85
C PRO A 333 -21.46 -16.77 7.27
N GLY A 334 -20.86 -17.99 7.33
CA GLY A 334 -21.48 -19.18 6.75
C GLY A 334 -21.24 -19.43 5.26
N ALA A 335 -20.71 -18.45 4.52
CA ALA A 335 -20.32 -18.66 3.11
C ALA A 335 -19.15 -19.65 2.99
N ASN A 336 -19.01 -20.28 1.81
CA ASN A 336 -17.90 -21.18 1.50
C ASN A 336 -16.52 -20.52 1.61
N ARG A 337 -16.47 -19.20 1.57
CA ARG A 337 -15.25 -18.40 1.74
C ARG A 337 -15.00 -18.12 3.22
N LYS A 338 -13.80 -18.46 3.69
CA LYS A 338 -13.40 -18.26 5.09
C LYS A 338 -12.56 -17.01 5.27
N PRO A 339 -12.75 -16.24 6.37
CA PRO A 339 -11.89 -15.12 6.70
C PRO A 339 -10.46 -15.60 7.03
N LYS A 340 -9.47 -14.76 6.73
CA LYS A 340 -8.05 -15.04 6.93
C LYS A 340 -7.32 -13.81 7.49
N LEU A 341 -6.03 -13.95 7.75
CA LEU A 341 -5.17 -12.80 8.12
C LEU A 341 -5.38 -11.63 7.16
N GLY A 342 -5.64 -10.45 7.68
CA GLY A 342 -5.84 -9.23 6.91
C GLY A 342 -7.28 -9.00 6.43
N THR A 343 -8.19 -9.97 6.50
CA THR A 343 -9.61 -9.75 6.23
C THR A 343 -10.18 -8.73 7.22
N LEU A 344 -11.02 -7.82 6.75
CA LEU A 344 -11.78 -6.92 7.60
C LEU A 344 -13.06 -7.60 8.05
N ALA A 345 -13.33 -7.57 9.34
CA ALA A 345 -14.60 -8.01 9.94
C ALA A 345 -15.43 -6.80 10.34
N PHE A 346 -16.63 -6.74 9.86
CA PHE A 346 -17.60 -5.68 10.15
C PHE A 346 -18.63 -6.21 11.17
N TYR A 347 -18.76 -5.52 12.30
CA TYR A 347 -19.52 -5.95 13.46
C TYR A 347 -20.72 -5.06 13.72
N ASP A 348 -21.81 -5.62 14.21
CA ASP A 348 -22.89 -4.88 14.83
C ASP A 348 -22.87 -5.07 16.36
N TYR A 349 -22.60 -3.99 17.08
CA TYR A 349 -22.59 -3.93 18.54
C TYR A 349 -23.73 -3.09 19.11
N ARG A 350 -24.65 -2.61 18.27
CA ARG A 350 -25.81 -1.85 18.77
C ARG A 350 -26.75 -2.77 19.55
N TYR A 351 -27.25 -2.26 20.64
CA TYR A 351 -28.32 -2.93 21.39
C TYR A 351 -29.61 -2.94 20.53
N GLY A 352 -30.22 -4.09 20.37
CA GLY A 352 -31.39 -4.22 19.47
C GLY A 352 -31.08 -4.06 17.99
N GLY A 353 -29.79 -4.05 17.60
CA GLY A 353 -29.38 -3.91 16.21
C GLY A 353 -29.89 -5.05 15.33
N SER A 354 -30.34 -4.72 14.12
CA SER A 354 -30.88 -5.66 13.14
C SER A 354 -29.88 -6.70 12.62
N GLY A 355 -28.61 -6.60 13.00
CA GLY A 355 -27.52 -7.41 12.42
C GLY A 355 -27.24 -7.12 10.94
N LYS A 356 -27.91 -6.11 10.35
CA LYS A 356 -27.78 -5.77 8.92
C LYS A 356 -26.74 -4.69 8.66
N ASP A 357 -26.59 -3.72 9.59
CA ASP A 357 -25.71 -2.58 9.43
C ASP A 357 -24.55 -2.60 10.44
N PRO A 358 -23.31 -2.60 10.01
CA PRO A 358 -22.19 -2.63 10.93
C PRO A 358 -22.03 -1.30 11.68
N SER A 359 -21.64 -1.41 12.96
CA SER A 359 -21.31 -0.28 13.84
C SER A 359 -19.80 -0.18 14.11
N HIS A 360 -19.03 -1.22 13.76
CA HIS A 360 -17.58 -1.28 14.00
C HIS A 360 -16.85 -2.12 12.95
N VAL A 361 -15.51 -1.95 12.84
CA VAL A 361 -14.64 -2.72 11.93
C VAL A 361 -13.31 -3.04 12.57
N GLY A 362 -12.84 -4.28 12.38
CA GLY A 362 -11.54 -4.76 12.84
C GLY A 362 -10.78 -5.53 11.77
N LEU A 363 -9.44 -5.46 11.81
CA LEU A 363 -8.53 -6.20 10.94
C LEU A 363 -8.21 -7.56 11.58
N ILE A 364 -8.54 -8.66 10.92
CA ILE A 364 -8.33 -10.01 11.45
C ILE A 364 -6.84 -10.35 11.52
N LEU A 365 -6.39 -10.73 12.71
CA LEU A 365 -5.07 -11.28 12.98
C LEU A 365 -5.09 -12.81 13.05
N ARG A 366 -6.16 -13.40 13.59
CA ARG A 366 -6.33 -14.84 13.76
C ARG A 366 -7.81 -15.20 13.84
N VAL A 367 -8.15 -16.33 13.24
CA VAL A 367 -9.48 -16.93 13.30
C VAL A 367 -9.43 -18.08 14.30
N LYS A 368 -10.32 -18.08 15.28
CA LYS A 368 -10.57 -19.18 16.24
C LYS A 368 -11.90 -19.87 15.92
N LYS A 369 -12.26 -20.90 16.67
CA LYS A 369 -13.52 -21.65 16.47
C LYS A 369 -14.75 -20.72 16.51
N ASN A 370 -14.94 -19.97 17.60
CA ASN A 370 -16.13 -19.12 17.82
C ASN A 370 -15.82 -17.62 17.84
N SER A 371 -14.55 -17.24 17.70
CA SER A 371 -14.11 -15.84 17.82
C SER A 371 -13.09 -15.47 16.75
N LEU A 372 -12.82 -14.17 16.66
CA LEU A 372 -11.80 -13.57 15.84
C LEU A 372 -10.89 -12.73 16.74
N VAL A 373 -9.58 -12.88 16.56
CA VAL A 373 -8.62 -11.91 17.13
C VAL A 373 -8.43 -10.83 16.09
N THR A 374 -8.81 -9.60 16.42
CA THR A 374 -8.77 -8.45 15.52
C THR A 374 -7.92 -7.32 16.08
N LEU A 375 -7.38 -6.49 15.20
CA LEU A 375 -6.72 -5.25 15.54
C LEU A 375 -7.66 -4.09 15.14
N GLU A 376 -7.99 -3.28 16.12
CA GLU A 376 -9.08 -2.31 16.03
C GLU A 376 -8.62 -0.92 16.46
N GLY A 377 -9.08 0.10 15.72
CA GLY A 377 -9.05 1.50 16.15
C GLY A 377 -10.39 1.92 16.75
N ASN A 378 -10.39 2.98 17.51
CA ASN A 378 -11.58 3.52 18.17
C ASN A 378 -12.26 2.51 19.12
N THR A 379 -11.46 1.73 19.82
CA THR A 379 -11.95 0.75 20.81
C THR A 379 -11.34 1.01 22.18
N SER A 380 -11.92 0.48 23.26
CA SER A 380 -11.42 0.64 24.62
C SER A 380 -10.43 -0.47 24.98
N ARG A 381 -9.55 -0.21 25.97
CA ARG A 381 -8.59 -1.20 26.47
C ARG A 381 -9.27 -2.35 27.21
N SER A 382 -10.24 -2.05 28.03
CA SER A 382 -10.96 -3.00 28.91
C SER A 382 -12.23 -3.59 28.31
N GLY A 383 -12.72 -3.07 27.18
CA GLY A 383 -14.05 -3.42 26.65
C GLY A 383 -15.17 -2.52 27.19
N SER A 384 -14.95 -1.76 28.25
CA SER A 384 -15.89 -0.80 28.79
C SER A 384 -15.93 0.50 27.97
N PHE A 385 -17.06 1.23 28.02
CA PHE A 385 -17.29 2.49 27.28
C PHE A 385 -16.61 3.71 27.93
N GLY A 386 -15.35 3.56 28.40
CA GLY A 386 -14.60 4.71 28.95
C GLY A 386 -14.27 5.76 27.87
N ASN A 387 -14.00 6.99 28.31
CA ASN A 387 -13.81 8.18 27.48
C ASN A 387 -12.53 8.17 26.59
N LYS A 388 -11.59 7.26 26.80
CA LYS A 388 -10.35 7.17 26.01
C LYS A 388 -10.39 5.98 25.08
N ARG A 389 -10.47 6.24 23.79
CA ARG A 389 -10.41 5.25 22.73
C ARG A 389 -8.98 5.10 22.22
N GLY A 390 -8.66 3.91 21.74
CA GLY A 390 -7.31 3.62 21.25
C GLY A 390 -7.26 2.55 20.17
N VAL A 391 -6.04 2.09 19.91
CA VAL A 391 -5.75 0.98 18.99
C VAL A 391 -5.35 -0.23 19.83
N TYR A 392 -6.16 -1.28 19.81
CA TYR A 392 -5.94 -2.48 20.61
C TYR A 392 -6.23 -3.76 19.81
N ILE A 393 -5.60 -4.86 20.27
CA ILE A 393 -5.93 -6.20 19.81
C ILE A 393 -7.10 -6.69 20.67
N ARG A 394 -8.15 -7.17 20.03
CA ARG A 394 -9.39 -7.59 20.68
C ARG A 394 -9.79 -8.98 20.21
N GLU A 395 -10.38 -9.76 21.10
CA GLU A 395 -11.07 -10.96 20.74
C GLU A 395 -12.57 -10.67 20.63
N ARG A 396 -13.17 -11.06 19.50
CA ARG A 396 -14.56 -10.73 19.17
C ARG A 396 -15.34 -11.98 18.78
N PRO A 397 -16.57 -12.16 19.28
CA PRO A 397 -17.39 -13.29 18.87
C PRO A 397 -17.78 -13.20 17.39
N LYS A 398 -17.73 -14.32 16.66
CA LYS A 398 -18.15 -14.40 15.27
C LYS A 398 -19.63 -14.09 15.08
N ALA A 399 -20.47 -14.38 16.06
CA ALA A 399 -21.91 -14.12 16.03
C ALA A 399 -22.24 -12.61 15.84
N ARG A 400 -21.31 -11.71 16.15
CA ARG A 400 -21.50 -10.25 15.93
C ARG A 400 -21.06 -9.76 14.57
N VAL A 401 -20.54 -10.64 13.69
CA VAL A 401 -20.08 -10.26 12.36
C VAL A 401 -21.25 -10.17 11.39
N VAL A 402 -21.41 -9.01 10.77
CA VAL A 402 -22.42 -8.76 9.72
C VAL A 402 -21.89 -9.28 8.37
N PHE A 403 -20.66 -8.96 8.04
CA PHE A 403 -19.97 -9.44 6.83
C PHE A 403 -18.46 -9.29 6.96
N TYR A 404 -17.76 -9.93 6.06
CA TYR A 404 -16.33 -9.83 5.86
C TYR A 404 -16.01 -9.09 4.57
N ALA A 405 -14.90 -8.36 4.54
CA ALA A 405 -14.35 -7.79 3.32
C ALA A 405 -12.88 -8.16 3.19
N ASN A 406 -12.50 -8.68 2.04
CA ASN A 406 -11.14 -9.10 1.74
C ASN A 406 -10.58 -8.20 0.64
N PRO A 407 -9.79 -7.17 0.99
CA PRO A 407 -9.08 -6.39 -0.01
C PRO A 407 -8.11 -7.30 -0.77
N ASP A 408 -7.88 -7.03 -2.05
CA ASP A 408 -6.91 -7.76 -2.86
C ASP A 408 -5.48 -7.30 -2.51
N TYR A 409 -4.87 -8.03 -1.56
CA TYR A 409 -3.51 -7.75 -1.06
C TYR A 409 -2.41 -8.18 -2.01
#